data_fadb87e11a586adcc4390a33c1909b57
#
_entry.id   fadb87e11a586adcc4390a33c1909b57
#
_cell.length_a   1.000
_cell.length_b   1.000
_cell.length_c   1.000
_cell.angle_alpha   90.00
_cell.angle_beta   90.00
_cell.angle_gamma   90.00
#
_symmetry.space_group_name_H-M   'P 1'
#
loop_
_entity.id
_entity.type
_entity.pdbx_description
1 polymer ?
#
loop_
_entity_poly.entity_id
_entity_poly.type
_entity_poly.pdbx_seq_one_letter_code
_entity_poly.pdbx_strand_id
1 'polypeptide(L)'
;MDDLKRLPNVFDTQQLANAKAPTVPVIAIPTSLSGGEYTIYGGATDPVTKIKYQFSSPCCGPALVILDAALALTTPLSIWLSTVMRAVDHCVKTLSSLISNKLSDEHAMRGLACLVTGLLKTKRNSQDEEGRHLCQLGVIDAMVHLQQDIRLGASHGIGHMLGPLGVGHGETSCILLPAVCNYNAAHSAPALVRQQDILPLLWKQPTVRAVLEARGLKNGEADLGDVIDAVVRELGLPRSMEEVGVGWEKMDRLAENSLHDFFLKTNAVPLLRKEQVMEVLELTCGKP
;
A
#
# COMPACT_ATOMS: atom_id res chain seq x y z
N MET A 1 24.03 15.41 1.35
CA MET A 1 22.72 15.94 0.91
C MET A 1 22.78 16.55 -0.48
N ASP A 2 23.79 17.35 -0.80
CA ASP A 2 23.89 17.95 -2.15
C ASP A 2 24.07 16.90 -3.26
N ASP A 3 24.70 15.76 -2.97
CA ASP A 3 24.82 14.66 -3.91
C ASP A 3 23.48 13.97 -4.18
N LEU A 4 22.57 13.91 -3.20
CA LEU A 4 21.23 13.36 -3.39
C LEU A 4 20.35 14.24 -4.30
N LYS A 5 20.57 15.58 -4.28
CA LYS A 5 19.87 16.50 -5.17
C LYS A 5 20.28 16.37 -6.64
N ARG A 6 21.42 15.71 -6.89
CA ARG A 6 21.92 15.41 -8.24
C ARG A 6 21.46 14.04 -8.76
N LEU A 7 20.80 13.24 -7.91
CA LEU A 7 20.25 11.96 -8.34
C LEU A 7 19.00 12.21 -9.20
N PRO A 8 18.79 11.37 -10.21
CA PRO A 8 17.64 11.51 -11.09
C PRO A 8 16.35 11.37 -10.30
N ASN A 9 15.41 12.28 -10.53
CA ASN A 9 14.07 12.15 -10.02
C ASN A 9 13.38 10.95 -10.72
N VAL A 10 12.51 10.24 -10.04
CA VAL A 10 11.70 9.13 -10.58
C VAL A 10 11.01 9.51 -11.90
N PHE A 11 10.67 10.79 -12.07
CA PHE A 11 9.97 11.31 -13.23
C PHE A 11 10.88 11.94 -14.30
N ASP A 12 12.19 12.01 -14.05
CA ASP A 12 13.17 12.55 -15.00
C ASP A 12 13.99 11.41 -15.64
N THR A 13 13.46 10.87 -16.72
CA THR A 13 14.09 9.76 -17.45
C THR A 13 15.44 10.10 -18.07
N GLN A 14 15.76 11.38 -18.32
CA GLN A 14 17.03 11.79 -18.91
C GLN A 14 18.19 11.70 -17.90
N GLN A 15 17.93 11.83 -16.62
CA GLN A 15 18.95 11.74 -15.57
C GLN A 15 19.27 10.28 -15.18
N LEU A 16 18.40 9.32 -15.47
CA LEU A 16 18.64 7.87 -15.20
C LEU A 16 19.92 7.35 -15.86
N ALA A 17 20.30 7.88 -17.02
CA ALA A 17 21.49 7.46 -17.77
C ALA A 17 22.81 7.74 -17.03
N ASN A 18 22.84 8.62 -16.04
CA ASN A 18 24.05 9.02 -15.31
C ASN A 18 24.25 8.28 -13.98
N ALA A 19 23.31 7.42 -13.58
CA ALA A 19 23.47 6.64 -12.35
C ALA A 19 24.53 5.54 -12.56
N LYS A 20 25.54 5.54 -11.69
CA LYS A 20 26.59 4.51 -11.72
C LYS A 20 26.07 3.23 -11.08
N ALA A 21 26.30 2.10 -11.73
CA ALA A 21 26.03 0.79 -11.15
C ALA A 21 26.86 0.61 -9.85
N PRO A 22 26.28 -0.01 -8.80
CA PRO A 22 27.05 -0.35 -7.61
C PRO A 22 28.14 -1.37 -7.97
N THR A 23 29.32 -1.19 -7.38
CA THR A 23 30.46 -2.12 -7.57
C THR A 23 30.40 -3.31 -6.61
N VAL A 24 29.56 -3.22 -5.57
CA VAL A 24 29.35 -4.27 -4.59
C VAL A 24 27.89 -4.73 -4.69
N PRO A 25 27.62 -6.03 -4.89
CA PRO A 25 26.26 -6.54 -4.92
C PRO A 25 25.58 -6.41 -3.55
N VAL A 26 24.31 -6.01 -3.54
CA VAL A 26 23.49 -5.98 -2.34
C VAL A 26 22.70 -7.28 -2.25
N ILE A 27 22.71 -7.92 -1.08
CA ILE A 27 21.83 -9.04 -0.73
C ILE A 27 20.84 -8.51 0.31
N ALA A 28 19.55 -8.61 0.02
CA ALA A 28 18.49 -8.20 0.94
C ALA A 28 17.90 -9.42 1.66
N ILE A 29 17.73 -9.30 2.98
CA ILE A 29 17.01 -10.29 3.81
C ILE A 29 15.90 -9.52 4.52
N PRO A 30 14.71 -9.38 3.90
CA PRO A 30 13.65 -8.52 4.43
C PRO A 30 13.03 -9.10 5.70
N THR A 31 12.93 -8.28 6.71
CA THR A 31 12.21 -8.58 7.96
C THR A 31 10.91 -7.81 8.09
N SER A 32 10.65 -6.84 7.21
CA SER A 32 9.37 -6.14 7.05
C SER A 32 8.81 -6.41 5.66
N LEU A 33 7.59 -5.97 5.39
CA LEU A 33 6.86 -6.32 4.16
C LEU A 33 6.49 -5.11 3.31
N SER A 34 7.29 -4.04 3.40
CA SER A 34 7.07 -2.82 2.62
C SER A 34 7.45 -2.96 1.14
N GLY A 35 8.16 -4.03 0.75
CA GLY A 35 8.49 -4.37 -0.63
C GLY A 35 9.57 -3.51 -1.27
N GLY A 36 10.32 -2.71 -0.51
CA GLY A 36 11.36 -1.84 -1.04
C GLY A 36 12.47 -2.58 -1.80
N GLU A 37 12.78 -3.80 -1.39
CA GLU A 37 13.77 -4.71 -2.00
C GLU A 37 13.36 -5.24 -3.38
N TYR A 38 12.10 -5.10 -3.78
CA TYR A 38 11.59 -5.51 -5.09
C TYR A 38 11.43 -4.34 -6.06
N THR A 39 12.02 -3.17 -5.73
CA THR A 39 11.88 -1.97 -6.54
C THR A 39 13.24 -1.39 -6.94
N ILE A 40 13.23 -0.61 -8.01
CA ILE A 40 14.35 0.24 -8.43
C ILE A 40 14.22 1.66 -7.86
N TYR A 41 13.20 1.91 -7.04
CA TYR A 41 12.89 3.23 -6.50
C TYR A 41 13.44 3.39 -5.09
N GLY A 42 13.96 4.57 -4.81
CA GLY A 42 14.41 4.98 -3.50
C GLY A 42 13.95 6.40 -3.17
N GLY A 43 13.96 6.74 -1.89
CA GLY A 43 13.64 8.10 -1.46
C GLY A 43 14.41 8.48 -0.20
N ALA A 44 14.78 9.77 -0.12
CA ALA A 44 15.40 10.35 1.05
C ALA A 44 14.78 11.71 1.35
N THR A 45 14.51 11.96 2.63
CA THR A 45 13.97 13.24 3.09
C THR A 45 15.11 14.14 3.57
N ASP A 46 15.18 15.34 3.03
CA ASP A 46 16.10 16.38 3.51
C ASP A 46 15.66 16.82 4.92
N PRO A 47 16.49 16.63 5.96
CA PRO A 47 16.10 16.97 7.34
C PRO A 47 15.92 18.47 7.56
N VAL A 48 16.47 19.33 6.71
CA VAL A 48 16.34 20.79 6.81
C VAL A 48 15.10 21.29 6.09
N THR A 49 14.98 20.97 4.80
CA THR A 49 13.87 21.45 3.96
C THR A 49 12.59 20.62 4.14
N LYS A 50 12.69 19.43 4.76
CA LYS A 50 11.59 18.45 4.89
C LYS A 50 11.04 17.96 3.54
N ILE A 51 11.75 18.21 2.44
CA ILE A 51 11.37 17.73 1.11
C ILE A 51 11.87 16.31 0.93
N LYS A 52 10.98 15.42 0.50
CA LYS A 52 11.31 14.04 0.10
C LYS A 52 11.73 14.02 -1.37
N TYR A 53 12.98 13.68 -1.60
CA TYR A 53 13.51 13.42 -2.94
C TYR A 53 13.29 11.95 -3.31
N GLN A 54 12.81 11.71 -4.51
CA GLN A 54 12.63 10.37 -5.07
C GLN A 54 13.62 10.18 -6.20
N PHE A 55 14.15 8.99 -6.31
CA PHE A 55 15.09 8.60 -7.37
C PHE A 55 14.85 7.16 -7.79
N SER A 56 15.25 6.82 -8.98
CA SER A 56 15.21 5.45 -9.49
C SER A 56 16.39 5.16 -10.39
N SER A 57 16.85 3.92 -10.34
CA SER A 57 17.83 3.40 -11.29
C SER A 57 17.66 1.88 -11.39
N PRO A 58 17.82 1.28 -12.58
CA PRO A 58 17.88 -0.18 -12.71
C PRO A 58 18.94 -0.83 -11.82
N CYS A 59 19.93 -0.06 -11.40
CA CYS A 59 21.01 -0.51 -10.54
C CYS A 59 20.72 -0.43 -9.03
N CYS A 60 19.55 0.10 -8.61
CA CYS A 60 19.23 0.25 -7.19
C CYS A 60 18.68 -1.03 -6.54
N GLY A 61 18.22 -2.00 -7.32
CA GLY A 61 17.70 -3.26 -6.79
C GLY A 61 18.82 -4.16 -6.23
N PRO A 62 18.50 -5.01 -5.23
CA PRO A 62 19.43 -6.02 -4.74
C PRO A 62 19.68 -7.10 -5.80
N ALA A 63 20.89 -7.70 -5.76
CA ALA A 63 21.25 -8.82 -6.62
C ALA A 63 20.56 -10.13 -6.20
N LEU A 64 20.19 -10.25 -4.91
CA LEU A 64 19.51 -11.40 -4.33
C LEU A 64 18.61 -10.96 -3.19
N VAL A 65 17.43 -11.56 -3.11
CA VAL A 65 16.52 -11.45 -1.95
C VAL A 65 16.36 -12.82 -1.32
N ILE A 66 16.65 -12.93 -0.01
CA ILE A 66 16.49 -14.16 0.76
C ILE A 66 15.28 -14.01 1.66
N LEU A 67 14.31 -14.89 1.53
CA LEU A 67 13.13 -14.96 2.39
C LEU A 67 13.43 -15.85 3.59
N ASP A 68 13.67 -15.25 4.73
CA ASP A 68 13.90 -15.93 6.01
C ASP A 68 12.72 -15.68 6.94
N ALA A 69 11.80 -16.65 7.01
CA ALA A 69 10.62 -16.55 7.84
C ALA A 69 10.94 -16.63 9.34
N ALA A 70 11.99 -17.40 9.71
CA ALA A 70 12.43 -17.50 11.10
C ALA A 70 13.04 -16.17 11.57
N LEU A 71 13.87 -15.53 10.74
CA LEU A 71 14.38 -14.19 11.03
C LEU A 71 13.24 -13.18 11.11
N ALA A 72 12.23 -13.28 10.26
CA ALA A 72 11.06 -12.40 10.26
C ALA A 72 10.24 -12.50 11.58
N LEU A 73 10.32 -13.60 12.34
CA LEU A 73 9.70 -13.71 13.67
C LEU A 73 10.24 -12.69 14.68
N THR A 74 11.46 -12.18 14.47
CA THR A 74 12.07 -11.16 15.34
C THR A 74 11.44 -9.77 15.15
N THR A 75 10.69 -9.56 14.08
CA THR A 75 10.01 -8.29 13.83
C THR A 75 8.81 -8.13 14.77
N PRO A 76 8.69 -7.00 15.50
CA PRO A 76 7.54 -6.72 16.33
C PRO A 76 6.23 -6.84 15.54
N LEU A 77 5.21 -7.46 16.14
CA LEU A 77 3.97 -7.79 15.46
C LEU A 77 3.28 -6.55 14.86
N SER A 78 3.30 -5.41 15.56
CA SER A 78 2.71 -4.15 15.08
C SER A 78 3.35 -3.67 13.77
N ILE A 79 4.69 -3.72 13.69
CA ILE A 79 5.43 -3.35 12.47
C ILE A 79 5.14 -4.36 11.36
N TRP A 80 5.12 -5.66 11.70
CA TRP A 80 4.78 -6.70 10.74
C TRP A 80 3.42 -6.46 10.11
N LEU A 81 2.37 -6.33 10.93
CA LEU A 81 0.99 -6.18 10.47
C LEU A 81 0.79 -4.90 9.65
N SER A 82 1.34 -3.77 10.08
CA SER A 82 1.18 -2.51 9.36
C SER A 82 1.90 -2.52 8.00
N THR A 83 3.11 -3.07 7.93
CA THR A 83 3.87 -3.11 6.67
C THR A 83 3.25 -4.08 5.64
N VAL A 84 2.62 -5.18 6.09
CA VAL A 84 1.87 -6.08 5.17
C VAL A 84 0.65 -5.38 4.57
N MET A 85 -0.06 -4.54 5.33
CA MET A 85 -1.21 -3.81 4.79
C MET A 85 -0.82 -2.89 3.62
N ARG A 86 0.42 -2.44 3.57
CA ARG A 86 0.93 -1.74 2.38
C ARG A 86 1.01 -2.65 1.15
N ALA A 87 1.47 -3.89 1.33
CA ALA A 87 1.49 -4.87 0.23
C ALA A 87 0.06 -5.26 -0.21
N VAL A 88 -0.88 -5.35 0.74
CA VAL A 88 -2.32 -5.50 0.43
C VAL A 88 -2.82 -4.33 -0.42
N ASP A 89 -2.45 -3.08 -0.07
CA ASP A 89 -2.79 -1.90 -0.84
C ASP A 89 -2.25 -1.99 -2.29
N HIS A 90 -1.02 -2.47 -2.49
CA HIS A 90 -0.46 -2.70 -3.83
C HIS A 90 -1.33 -3.69 -4.64
N CYS A 91 -1.72 -4.82 -4.06
CA CYS A 91 -2.58 -5.80 -4.73
C CYS A 91 -3.96 -5.22 -5.07
N VAL A 92 -4.63 -4.61 -4.09
CA VAL A 92 -5.97 -4.03 -4.27
C VAL A 92 -5.96 -2.94 -5.35
N LYS A 93 -4.94 -2.08 -5.35
CA LYS A 93 -4.83 -1.03 -6.37
C LYS A 93 -4.56 -1.56 -7.75
N THR A 94 -3.71 -2.57 -7.88
CA THR A 94 -3.48 -3.25 -9.16
C THR A 94 -4.79 -3.80 -9.71
N LEU A 95 -5.53 -4.55 -8.88
CA LEU A 95 -6.80 -5.18 -9.26
C LEU A 95 -7.92 -4.16 -9.54
N SER A 96 -7.93 -3.04 -8.84
CA SER A 96 -8.91 -1.96 -9.05
C SER A 96 -8.52 -1.00 -10.17
N SER A 97 -7.33 -1.13 -10.74
CA SER A 97 -6.85 -0.27 -11.82
C SER A 97 -7.62 -0.52 -13.12
N LEU A 98 -7.96 0.55 -13.83
CA LEU A 98 -8.62 0.46 -15.15
C LEU A 98 -7.63 0.19 -16.30
N ILE A 99 -6.32 0.20 -16.00
CA ILE A 99 -5.24 -0.04 -16.96
C ILE A 99 -4.40 -1.28 -16.62
N SER A 100 -4.84 -2.09 -15.66
CA SER A 100 -4.16 -3.35 -15.34
C SER A 100 -4.30 -4.35 -16.49
N ASN A 101 -3.43 -5.34 -16.49
CA ASN A 101 -3.44 -6.42 -17.46
C ASN A 101 -3.53 -7.79 -16.78
N LYS A 102 -3.78 -8.83 -17.59
CA LYS A 102 -3.96 -10.19 -17.08
C LYS A 102 -2.80 -10.66 -16.19
N LEU A 103 -1.56 -10.38 -16.58
CA LEU A 103 -0.38 -10.81 -15.83
C LEU A 103 -0.34 -10.16 -14.44
N SER A 104 -0.52 -8.85 -14.38
CA SER A 104 -0.54 -8.12 -13.11
C SER A 104 -1.72 -8.52 -12.23
N ASP A 105 -2.89 -8.78 -12.82
CA ASP A 105 -4.08 -9.22 -12.09
C ASP A 105 -3.88 -10.62 -11.48
N GLU A 106 -3.31 -11.57 -12.23
CA GLU A 106 -3.03 -12.92 -11.72
C GLU A 106 -2.05 -12.89 -10.54
N HIS A 107 -0.99 -12.08 -10.63
CA HIS A 107 -0.05 -11.90 -9.53
C HIS A 107 -0.72 -11.21 -8.34
N ALA A 108 -1.43 -10.10 -8.55
CA ALA A 108 -2.08 -9.37 -7.47
C ALA A 108 -3.15 -10.22 -6.75
N MET A 109 -3.88 -11.08 -7.47
CA MET A 109 -4.84 -12.03 -6.87
C MET A 109 -4.14 -13.04 -5.95
N ARG A 110 -3.04 -13.66 -6.41
CA ARG A 110 -2.25 -14.58 -5.58
C ARG A 110 -1.66 -13.87 -4.37
N GLY A 111 -1.04 -12.70 -4.61
CA GLY A 111 -0.47 -11.88 -3.56
C GLY A 111 -1.49 -11.52 -2.49
N LEU A 112 -2.67 -11.04 -2.88
CA LEU A 112 -3.73 -10.68 -1.96
C LEU A 112 -4.20 -11.86 -1.11
N ALA A 113 -4.40 -13.03 -1.72
CA ALA A 113 -4.80 -14.24 -1.00
C ALA A 113 -3.74 -14.66 0.03
N CYS A 114 -2.46 -14.66 -0.34
CA CYS A 114 -1.35 -14.97 0.55
C CYS A 114 -1.25 -13.96 1.70
N LEU A 115 -1.28 -12.67 1.38
CA LEU A 115 -1.11 -11.59 2.35
C LEU A 115 -2.21 -11.58 3.40
N VAL A 116 -3.49 -11.57 3.00
CA VAL A 116 -4.59 -11.49 3.96
C VAL A 116 -4.67 -12.76 4.82
N THR A 117 -4.45 -13.94 4.22
CA THR A 117 -4.40 -15.20 4.98
C THR A 117 -3.23 -15.22 5.96
N GLY A 118 -2.03 -14.87 5.52
CA GLY A 118 -0.83 -14.82 6.36
C GLY A 118 -0.94 -13.79 7.49
N LEU A 119 -1.53 -12.61 7.22
CA LEU A 119 -1.82 -11.59 8.22
C LEU A 119 -2.70 -12.13 9.35
N LEU A 120 -3.82 -12.77 9.02
CA LEU A 120 -4.75 -13.31 10.00
C LEU A 120 -4.14 -14.48 10.78
N LYS A 121 -3.29 -15.31 10.16
CA LYS A 121 -2.52 -16.36 10.83
C LYS A 121 -1.55 -15.75 11.84
N THR A 122 -0.73 -14.80 11.43
CA THR A 122 0.28 -14.13 12.28
C THR A 122 -0.36 -13.27 13.38
N LYS A 123 -1.54 -12.70 13.15
CA LYS A 123 -2.31 -12.01 14.20
C LYS A 123 -2.76 -12.96 15.30
N ARG A 124 -3.21 -14.17 14.95
CA ARG A 124 -3.65 -15.20 15.91
C ARG A 124 -2.47 -15.82 16.65
N ASN A 125 -1.36 -16.04 15.95
CA ASN A 125 -0.12 -16.56 16.51
C ASN A 125 1.08 -15.80 15.92
N SER A 126 1.68 -14.90 16.69
CA SER A 126 2.83 -14.09 16.26
C SER A 126 4.07 -14.92 15.89
N GLN A 127 4.14 -16.16 16.37
CA GLN A 127 5.21 -17.12 16.10
C GLN A 127 4.85 -18.10 14.95
N ASP A 128 3.81 -17.82 14.17
CA ASP A 128 3.46 -18.62 13.00
C ASP A 128 4.44 -18.33 11.84
N GLU A 129 5.48 -19.15 11.74
CA GLU A 129 6.51 -19.03 10.70
C GLU A 129 5.94 -19.25 9.29
N GLU A 130 5.01 -20.20 9.14
CA GLU A 130 4.32 -20.43 7.87
C GLU A 130 3.52 -19.19 7.44
N GLY A 131 2.80 -18.56 8.38
CA GLY A 131 2.10 -17.30 8.14
C GLY A 131 3.04 -16.17 7.75
N ARG A 132 4.23 -16.09 8.39
CA ARG A 132 5.28 -15.12 7.99
C ARG A 132 5.76 -15.39 6.57
N HIS A 133 6.11 -16.64 6.25
CA HIS A 133 6.57 -17.01 4.91
C HIS A 133 5.52 -16.75 3.83
N LEU A 134 4.26 -17.05 4.12
CA LEU A 134 3.14 -16.78 3.21
C LEU A 134 3.02 -15.29 2.88
N CYS A 135 3.18 -14.41 3.88
CA CYS A 135 3.21 -12.97 3.65
C CYS A 135 4.43 -12.54 2.80
N GLN A 136 5.61 -13.09 3.05
CA GLN A 136 6.81 -12.79 2.25
C GLN A 136 6.61 -13.17 0.79
N LEU A 137 6.03 -14.34 0.49
CA LEU A 137 5.69 -14.73 -0.88
C LEU A 137 4.66 -13.79 -1.51
N GLY A 138 3.65 -13.40 -0.74
CA GLY A 138 2.61 -12.47 -1.19
C GLY A 138 3.15 -11.09 -1.58
N VAL A 139 4.21 -10.61 -0.92
CA VAL A 139 4.85 -9.34 -1.27
C VAL A 139 5.50 -9.41 -2.65
N ILE A 140 6.15 -10.52 -3.01
CA ILE A 140 6.74 -10.68 -4.36
C ILE A 140 5.66 -10.46 -5.42
N ASP A 141 4.55 -11.15 -5.28
CA ASP A 141 3.41 -11.02 -6.20
C ASP A 141 2.80 -9.61 -6.19
N ALA A 142 2.71 -8.97 -5.02
CA ALA A 142 2.18 -7.62 -4.89
C ALA A 142 3.02 -6.58 -5.65
N MET A 143 4.32 -6.80 -5.81
CA MET A 143 5.25 -5.83 -6.42
C MET A 143 5.39 -5.98 -7.93
N VAL A 144 4.79 -7.00 -8.56
CA VAL A 144 4.89 -7.21 -10.03
C VAL A 144 4.29 -6.06 -10.83
N HIS A 145 3.28 -5.36 -10.29
CA HIS A 145 2.66 -4.22 -10.95
C HIS A 145 3.67 -3.14 -11.38
N LEU A 146 4.77 -2.97 -10.64
CA LEU A 146 5.82 -1.99 -10.97
C LEU A 146 6.52 -2.32 -12.28
N GLN A 147 6.69 -3.61 -12.59
CA GLN A 147 7.28 -4.07 -13.85
C GLN A 147 6.32 -3.92 -15.04
N GLN A 148 5.02 -3.79 -14.75
CA GLN A 148 3.95 -3.63 -15.73
C GLN A 148 3.52 -2.16 -15.90
N ASP A 149 4.25 -1.23 -15.33
CA ASP A 149 3.95 0.22 -15.32
C ASP A 149 2.54 0.58 -14.80
N ILE A 150 1.97 -0.28 -13.94
CA ILE A 150 0.70 -0.01 -13.29
C ILE A 150 0.95 0.84 -12.07
N ARG A 151 0.50 2.07 -12.14
CA ARG A 151 0.76 3.09 -11.12
C ARG A 151 -0.16 2.91 -9.92
N LEU A 152 0.36 3.32 -8.77
CA LEU A 152 -0.40 3.41 -7.54
C LEU A 152 -1.42 4.56 -7.62
N GLY A 153 -2.41 4.56 -6.74
CA GLY A 153 -3.46 5.56 -6.73
C GLY A 153 -3.46 6.42 -5.47
N ALA A 154 -4.62 7.02 -5.18
CA ALA A 154 -4.80 8.05 -4.18
C ALA A 154 -4.38 7.66 -2.75
N SER A 155 -4.57 6.40 -2.29
CA SER A 155 -4.14 6.00 -0.94
C SER A 155 -2.64 6.17 -0.75
N HIS A 156 -1.84 5.92 -1.80
CA HIS A 156 -0.39 6.16 -1.76
C HIS A 156 -0.06 7.66 -1.82
N GLY A 157 -0.67 8.40 -2.75
CA GLY A 157 -0.38 9.82 -2.91
C GLY A 157 -0.74 10.65 -1.68
N ILE A 158 -1.93 10.44 -1.11
CA ILE A 158 -2.33 11.08 0.16
C ILE A 158 -1.43 10.58 1.30
N GLY A 159 -1.12 9.28 1.33
CA GLY A 159 -0.25 8.67 2.33
C GLY A 159 1.16 9.28 2.39
N HIS A 160 1.70 9.73 1.26
CA HIS A 160 2.99 10.43 1.24
C HIS A 160 2.97 11.74 2.03
N MET A 161 1.84 12.42 2.06
CA MET A 161 1.68 13.68 2.80
C MET A 161 1.43 13.46 4.30
N LEU A 162 1.10 12.24 4.72
CA LEU A 162 0.95 11.85 6.13
C LEU A 162 2.29 11.54 6.81
N GLY A 163 3.27 11.06 6.05
CA GLY A 163 4.62 10.77 6.58
C GLY A 163 5.26 11.94 7.33
N PRO A 164 5.28 13.17 6.77
CA PRO A 164 5.76 14.35 7.47
C PRO A 164 5.00 14.72 8.75
N LEU A 165 3.77 14.21 8.93
CA LEU A 165 2.96 14.38 10.14
C LEU A 165 3.23 13.29 11.19
N GLY A 166 4.18 12.38 10.93
CA GLY A 166 4.60 11.33 11.86
C GLY A 166 3.83 10.01 11.72
N VAL A 167 2.96 9.87 10.72
CA VAL A 167 2.20 8.63 10.49
C VAL A 167 3.09 7.60 9.82
N GLY A 168 3.10 6.39 10.38
CA GLY A 168 3.85 5.26 9.84
C GLY A 168 3.37 4.87 8.43
N HIS A 169 4.32 4.54 7.56
CA HIS A 169 4.04 4.28 6.15
C HIS A 169 3.04 3.13 5.90
N GLY A 170 3.03 2.11 6.76
CA GLY A 170 2.04 1.03 6.72
C GLY A 170 0.67 1.46 7.23
N GLU A 171 0.62 2.33 8.23
CA GLU A 171 -0.62 2.83 8.84
C GLU A 171 -1.42 3.69 7.86
N THR A 172 -0.73 4.44 6.98
CA THR A 172 -1.41 5.25 5.95
C THR A 172 -2.30 4.39 5.04
N SER A 173 -1.84 3.18 4.67
CA SER A 173 -2.63 2.26 3.85
C SER A 173 -3.81 1.68 4.61
N CYS A 174 -3.69 1.46 5.93
CA CYS A 174 -4.80 0.98 6.76
C CYS A 174 -5.99 1.95 6.75
N ILE A 175 -5.69 3.25 6.83
CA ILE A 175 -6.69 4.31 6.93
C ILE A 175 -7.25 4.66 5.54
N LEU A 176 -6.37 4.83 4.56
CA LEU A 176 -6.73 5.41 3.27
C LEU A 176 -7.29 4.40 2.26
N LEU A 177 -6.85 3.12 2.32
CA LEU A 177 -7.26 2.15 1.31
C LEU A 177 -8.78 1.91 1.31
N PRO A 178 -9.45 1.64 2.46
CA PRO A 178 -10.90 1.49 2.50
C PRO A 178 -11.64 2.73 1.95
N ALA A 179 -11.22 3.92 2.38
CA ALA A 179 -11.82 5.18 1.94
C ALA A 179 -11.69 5.41 0.43
N VAL A 180 -10.52 5.13 -0.14
CA VAL A 180 -10.29 5.26 -1.59
C VAL A 180 -11.07 4.20 -2.37
N CYS A 181 -11.23 2.98 -1.85
CA CYS A 181 -12.10 1.98 -2.47
C CYS A 181 -13.54 2.49 -2.55
N ASN A 182 -14.09 2.99 -1.45
CA ASN A 182 -15.46 3.51 -1.37
C ASN A 182 -15.65 4.71 -2.30
N TYR A 183 -14.69 5.66 -2.30
CA TYR A 183 -14.71 6.80 -3.21
C TYR A 183 -14.74 6.35 -4.69
N ASN A 184 -13.83 5.45 -5.07
CA ASN A 184 -13.75 4.98 -6.45
C ASN A 184 -15.02 4.23 -6.89
N ALA A 185 -15.59 3.41 -6.01
CA ALA A 185 -16.83 2.69 -6.27
C ALA A 185 -18.02 3.64 -6.49
N ALA A 186 -18.12 4.69 -5.66
CA ALA A 186 -19.20 5.69 -5.74
C ALA A 186 -19.11 6.55 -7.01
N HIS A 187 -17.91 6.82 -7.52
CA HIS A 187 -17.70 7.77 -8.62
C HIS A 187 -17.39 7.12 -9.97
N SER A 188 -17.26 5.78 -10.06
CA SER A 188 -16.92 5.10 -11.31
C SER A 188 -17.51 3.69 -11.37
N ALA A 189 -18.51 3.49 -12.20
CA ALA A 189 -19.06 2.15 -12.46
C ALA A 189 -17.99 1.13 -12.93
N PRO A 190 -17.05 1.46 -13.84
CA PRO A 190 -15.95 0.55 -14.16
C PRO A 190 -15.07 0.20 -12.96
N ALA A 191 -14.76 1.16 -12.07
CA ALA A 191 -13.99 0.89 -10.85
C ALA A 191 -14.75 -0.02 -9.88
N LEU A 192 -16.06 0.19 -9.74
CA LEU A 192 -16.93 -0.68 -8.94
C LEU A 192 -16.89 -2.13 -9.45
N VAL A 193 -17.03 -2.34 -10.76
CA VAL A 193 -16.95 -3.69 -11.36
C VAL A 193 -15.62 -4.35 -11.04
N ARG A 194 -14.51 -3.64 -11.24
CA ARG A 194 -13.17 -4.15 -10.91
C ARG A 194 -13.05 -4.55 -9.43
N GLN A 195 -13.64 -3.79 -8.53
CA GLN A 195 -13.63 -4.10 -7.09
C GLN A 195 -14.51 -5.31 -6.77
N GLN A 196 -15.65 -5.44 -7.42
CA GLN A 196 -16.53 -6.60 -7.26
C GLN A 196 -15.86 -7.91 -7.69
N ASP A 197 -14.98 -7.88 -8.69
CA ASP A 197 -14.22 -9.04 -9.13
C ASP A 197 -13.19 -9.54 -8.07
N ILE A 198 -12.82 -8.70 -7.09
CA ILE A 198 -11.90 -9.05 -6.00
C ILE A 198 -12.63 -9.80 -4.88
N LEU A 199 -13.88 -9.46 -4.60
CA LEU A 199 -14.64 -9.96 -3.45
C LEU A 199 -14.72 -11.49 -3.39
N PRO A 200 -15.00 -12.23 -4.49
CA PRO A 200 -15.05 -13.70 -4.46
C PRO A 200 -13.76 -14.34 -3.96
N LEU A 201 -12.58 -13.75 -4.25
CA LEU A 201 -11.30 -14.24 -3.74
C LEU A 201 -11.24 -14.18 -2.21
N LEU A 202 -11.63 -13.05 -1.63
CA LEU A 202 -11.58 -12.80 -0.19
C LEU A 202 -12.61 -13.66 0.55
N TRP A 203 -13.85 -13.76 0.06
CA TRP A 203 -14.89 -14.59 0.62
C TRP A 203 -14.59 -16.09 0.52
N LYS A 204 -13.81 -16.53 -0.47
CA LYS A 204 -13.40 -17.92 -0.63
C LYS A 204 -12.38 -18.37 0.43
N GLN A 205 -11.61 -17.42 1.02
CA GLN A 205 -10.63 -17.75 2.07
C GLN A 205 -11.35 -18.01 3.41
N PRO A 206 -11.27 -19.23 4.01
CA PRO A 206 -12.03 -19.54 5.22
C PRO A 206 -11.71 -18.63 6.40
N THR A 207 -10.45 -18.26 6.57
CA THR A 207 -10.00 -17.36 7.66
C THR A 207 -10.54 -15.93 7.49
N VAL A 208 -10.57 -15.44 6.25
CA VAL A 208 -11.11 -14.11 5.93
C VAL A 208 -12.61 -14.12 6.11
N ARG A 209 -13.31 -15.09 5.52
CA ARG A 209 -14.76 -15.22 5.62
C ARG A 209 -15.22 -15.23 7.09
N ALA A 210 -14.56 -16.00 7.95
CA ALA A 210 -14.90 -16.04 9.37
C ALA A 210 -14.81 -14.66 10.04
N VAL A 211 -13.83 -13.83 9.66
CA VAL A 211 -13.71 -12.44 10.16
C VAL A 211 -14.85 -11.57 9.64
N LEU A 212 -15.16 -11.68 8.35
CA LEU A 212 -16.22 -10.88 7.72
C LEU A 212 -17.59 -11.19 8.32
N GLU A 213 -17.92 -12.49 8.45
CA GLU A 213 -19.17 -12.96 9.05
C GLU A 213 -19.29 -12.55 10.52
N ALA A 214 -18.20 -12.67 11.31
CA ALA A 214 -18.19 -12.23 12.71
C ALA A 214 -18.42 -10.71 12.87
N ARG A 215 -18.16 -9.93 11.82
CA ARG A 215 -18.41 -8.47 11.78
C ARG A 215 -19.74 -8.11 11.12
N GLY A 216 -20.58 -9.10 10.83
CA GLY A 216 -21.91 -8.90 10.27
C GLY A 216 -21.95 -8.59 8.78
N LEU A 217 -20.81 -8.72 8.08
CA LEU A 217 -20.78 -8.55 6.62
C LEU A 217 -21.36 -9.79 5.93
N LYS A 218 -22.04 -9.57 4.81
CA LYS A 218 -22.63 -10.64 4.01
C LYS A 218 -22.05 -10.65 2.60
N ASN A 219 -21.82 -11.85 2.11
CA ASN A 219 -21.36 -12.04 0.74
C ASN A 219 -22.42 -11.54 -0.26
N GLY A 220 -22.00 -10.68 -1.21
CA GLY A 220 -22.86 -10.07 -2.21
C GLY A 220 -23.56 -8.78 -1.74
N GLU A 221 -23.42 -8.36 -0.46
CA GLU A 221 -23.96 -7.09 0.05
C GLU A 221 -22.85 -6.10 0.41
N ALA A 222 -21.73 -6.58 0.96
CA ALA A 222 -20.59 -5.76 1.36
C ALA A 222 -19.74 -5.35 0.15
N ASP A 223 -19.27 -4.11 0.14
CA ASP A 223 -18.31 -3.63 -0.85
C ASP A 223 -16.84 -3.90 -0.43
N LEU A 224 -15.90 -3.58 -1.32
CA LEU A 224 -14.48 -3.87 -1.06
C LEU A 224 -13.91 -3.02 0.08
N GLY A 225 -14.33 -1.77 0.20
CA GLY A 225 -13.89 -0.90 1.29
C GLY A 225 -14.28 -1.45 2.65
N ASP A 226 -15.53 -1.92 2.80
CA ASP A 226 -16.03 -2.54 4.04
C ASP A 226 -15.25 -3.82 4.38
N VAL A 227 -14.96 -4.65 3.36
CA VAL A 227 -14.21 -5.89 3.55
C VAL A 227 -12.78 -5.60 4.01
N ILE A 228 -12.11 -4.63 3.41
CA ILE A 228 -10.75 -4.23 3.83
C ILE A 228 -10.77 -3.60 5.23
N ASP A 229 -11.73 -2.73 5.54
CA ASP A 229 -11.88 -2.15 6.89
C ASP A 229 -12.11 -3.24 7.95
N ALA A 230 -12.91 -4.26 7.64
CA ALA A 230 -13.12 -5.39 8.55
C ALA A 230 -11.82 -6.15 8.85
N VAL A 231 -10.95 -6.32 7.84
CA VAL A 231 -9.62 -6.93 8.03
C VAL A 231 -8.73 -6.03 8.87
N VAL A 232 -8.67 -4.72 8.58
CA VAL A 232 -7.88 -3.75 9.38
C VAL A 232 -8.30 -3.76 10.84
N ARG A 233 -9.60 -3.80 11.13
CA ARG A 233 -10.16 -3.93 12.49
C ARG A 233 -9.71 -5.20 13.19
N GLU A 234 -9.76 -6.33 12.49
CA GLU A 234 -9.35 -7.62 13.06
C GLU A 234 -7.87 -7.62 13.43
N LEU A 235 -7.06 -6.94 12.64
CA LEU A 235 -5.63 -6.79 12.90
C LEU A 235 -5.34 -5.84 14.09
N GLY A 236 -6.30 -5.00 14.49
CA GLY A 236 -6.11 -3.97 15.52
C GLY A 236 -5.21 -2.83 15.04
N LEU A 237 -5.29 -2.51 13.75
CA LEU A 237 -4.56 -1.43 13.11
C LEU A 237 -5.40 -0.14 13.04
N PRO A 238 -4.79 1.05 12.95
CA PRO A 238 -5.52 2.30 12.92
C PRO A 238 -6.42 2.40 11.68
N ARG A 239 -7.59 2.99 11.85
CA ARG A 239 -8.67 3.10 10.85
C ARG A 239 -9.05 4.53 10.54
N SER A 240 -8.65 5.47 11.38
CA SER A 240 -8.97 6.88 11.22
C SER A 240 -7.74 7.75 11.36
N MET A 241 -7.83 8.97 10.83
CA MET A 241 -6.77 9.97 10.97
C MET A 241 -6.57 10.37 12.44
N GLU A 242 -7.64 10.38 13.24
CA GLU A 242 -7.60 10.70 14.66
C GLU A 242 -6.76 9.68 15.46
N GLU A 243 -6.91 8.39 15.14
CA GLU A 243 -6.15 7.32 15.81
C GLU A 243 -4.63 7.43 15.63
N VAL A 244 -4.19 8.16 14.60
CA VAL A 244 -2.77 8.44 14.32
C VAL A 244 -2.37 9.90 14.64
N GLY A 245 -3.20 10.64 15.37
CA GLY A 245 -2.90 12.00 15.84
C GLY A 245 -2.99 13.08 14.76
N VAL A 246 -3.72 12.82 13.67
CA VAL A 246 -3.99 13.79 12.61
C VAL A 246 -5.42 14.29 12.75
N GLY A 247 -5.58 15.44 13.38
CA GLY A 247 -6.88 16.09 13.61
C GLY A 247 -7.43 16.76 12.36
N TRP A 248 -8.72 17.10 12.43
CA TRP A 248 -9.47 17.72 11.34
C TRP A 248 -8.86 19.04 10.86
N GLU A 249 -8.24 19.79 11.74
CA GLU A 249 -7.57 21.08 11.44
C GLU A 249 -6.43 20.97 10.42
N LYS A 250 -5.91 19.75 10.19
CA LYS A 250 -4.83 19.50 9.23
C LYS A 250 -5.36 19.06 7.86
N MET A 251 -6.64 18.66 7.75
CA MET A 251 -7.19 18.04 6.55
C MET A 251 -7.17 18.96 5.33
N ASP A 252 -7.48 20.23 5.52
CA ASP A 252 -7.49 21.21 4.43
C ASP A 252 -6.12 21.35 3.76
N ARG A 253 -5.08 21.46 4.58
CA ARG A 253 -3.69 21.55 4.10
C ARG A 253 -3.21 20.20 3.53
N LEU A 254 -3.62 19.09 4.14
CA LEU A 254 -3.30 17.75 3.66
C LEU A 254 -3.87 17.53 2.26
N ALA A 255 -5.14 17.91 2.04
CA ALA A 255 -5.78 17.82 0.73
C ALA A 255 -5.06 18.64 -0.33
N GLU A 256 -4.72 19.90 -0.02
CA GLU A 256 -4.00 20.79 -0.93
C GLU A 256 -2.61 20.23 -1.30
N ASN A 257 -1.83 19.79 -0.31
CA ASN A 257 -0.51 19.24 -0.54
C ASN A 257 -0.57 17.92 -1.35
N SER A 258 -1.59 17.11 -1.16
CA SER A 258 -1.75 15.84 -1.86
C SER A 258 -1.90 16.01 -3.37
N LEU A 259 -2.47 17.11 -3.85
CA LEU A 259 -2.63 17.42 -5.28
C LEU A 259 -1.29 17.51 -6.04
N HIS A 260 -0.19 17.71 -5.34
CA HIS A 260 1.16 17.72 -5.94
C HIS A 260 1.69 16.29 -6.19
N ASP A 261 1.08 15.28 -5.59
CA ASP A 261 1.51 13.89 -5.80
C ASP A 261 0.94 13.32 -7.10
N PHE A 262 1.82 12.72 -7.89
CA PHE A 262 1.45 12.15 -9.19
C PHE A 262 0.42 11.01 -9.07
N PHE A 263 0.44 10.25 -7.98
CA PHE A 263 -0.45 9.10 -7.82
C PHE A 263 -1.93 9.46 -7.69
N LEU A 264 -2.26 10.71 -7.37
CA LEU A 264 -3.66 11.15 -7.40
C LEU A 264 -4.23 11.14 -8.83
N LYS A 265 -3.38 11.47 -9.81
CA LYS A 265 -3.76 11.51 -11.24
C LYS A 265 -3.92 10.10 -11.82
N THR A 266 -3.25 9.11 -11.22
CA THR A 266 -3.27 7.70 -11.68
C THR A 266 -4.26 6.83 -10.90
N ASN A 267 -5.03 7.42 -9.99
CA ASN A 267 -6.12 6.74 -9.30
C ASN A 267 -7.21 6.32 -10.30
N ALA A 268 -7.96 5.24 -10.02
CA ALA A 268 -9.05 4.78 -10.88
C ALA A 268 -10.09 5.88 -11.18
N VAL A 269 -10.36 6.74 -10.19
CA VAL A 269 -11.03 8.03 -10.35
C VAL A 269 -10.00 9.11 -10.04
N PRO A 270 -9.42 9.81 -11.01
CA PRO A 270 -8.39 10.81 -10.76
C PRO A 270 -8.85 11.93 -9.83
N LEU A 271 -8.03 12.22 -8.81
CA LEU A 271 -8.28 13.32 -7.88
C LEU A 271 -7.48 14.55 -8.35
N LEU A 272 -8.16 15.48 -8.98
CA LEU A 272 -7.55 16.66 -9.63
C LEU A 272 -7.89 17.97 -8.90
N ARG A 273 -8.81 17.92 -7.94
CA ARG A 273 -9.30 19.08 -7.18
C ARG A 273 -9.30 18.77 -5.70
N LYS A 274 -9.11 19.79 -4.89
CA LYS A 274 -9.05 19.72 -3.43
C LYS A 274 -10.32 19.08 -2.83
N GLU A 275 -11.49 19.42 -3.38
CA GLU A 275 -12.77 18.93 -2.91
C GLU A 275 -12.86 17.40 -3.03
N GLN A 276 -12.32 16.83 -4.11
CA GLN A 276 -12.27 15.38 -4.31
C GLN A 276 -11.37 14.68 -3.27
N VAL A 277 -10.24 15.30 -2.93
CA VAL A 277 -9.36 14.78 -1.87
C VAL A 277 -10.03 14.91 -0.52
N MET A 278 -10.70 16.03 -0.25
CA MET A 278 -11.46 16.22 0.99
C MET A 278 -12.55 15.17 1.16
N GLU A 279 -13.29 14.83 0.11
CA GLU A 279 -14.29 13.76 0.14
C GLU A 279 -13.69 12.40 0.56
N VAL A 280 -12.50 12.07 0.07
CA VAL A 280 -11.77 10.86 0.53
C VAL A 280 -11.38 10.97 2.00
N LEU A 281 -10.87 12.15 2.42
CA LEU A 281 -10.43 12.37 3.80
C LEU A 281 -11.59 12.33 4.80
N GLU A 282 -12.77 12.82 4.42
CA GLU A 282 -13.99 12.72 5.23
C GLU A 282 -14.37 11.26 5.53
N LEU A 283 -14.13 10.34 4.59
CA LEU A 283 -14.36 8.91 4.82
C LEU A 283 -13.35 8.28 5.81
N THR A 284 -12.23 8.96 6.08
CA THR A 284 -11.21 8.51 7.05
C THR A 284 -11.41 9.09 8.45
N CYS A 285 -12.30 10.05 8.61
CA CYS A 285 -12.68 10.58 9.90
C CYS A 285 -13.71 9.64 10.51
N GLY A 286 -13.52 9.23 11.75
CA GLY A 286 -14.52 8.44 12.46
C GLY A 286 -15.87 9.15 12.34
N LYS A 287 -16.92 8.43 11.90
CA LYS A 287 -18.28 8.98 12.01
C LYS A 287 -18.51 9.28 13.47
N PRO A 288 -19.00 10.48 13.81
CA PRO A 288 -19.33 10.82 15.19
C PRO A 288 -20.31 9.84 15.79
#